data_9ca23625d34cf66b8fc59c81664233b6
#
_entry.id   9ca23625d34cf66b8fc59c81664233b6
#
_cell.length_a   1.000
_cell.length_b   1.000
_cell.length_c   1.000
_cell.angle_alpha   90.00
_cell.angle_beta   90.00
_cell.angle_gamma   90.00
#
_symmetry.space_group_name_H-M   'P 1'
#
loop_
_entity.id
_entity.type
_entity.pdbx_description
1 polymer ?
#
loop_
_entity_poly.entity_id
_entity_poly.type
_entity_poly.pdbx_seq_one_letter_code
_entity_poly.pdbx_strand_id
1 'polypeptide(L)'
;NIDNKLTGDVLLRNDNGVFVDISDVLPKDYTITATVKIADYDADGDIDIFVGKGHKIAHYPMAAQSYILINESKNNKIEFKKWSVPFDGLDILVSGAIWSDFDGDHDLDLLVVGDYTGISIFENQKGNLVYDKSNALNQLKGFWNTISGADLDGDGDTDYVVGNLGLNNVL
;
A
#
# COMPACT_ATOMS: atom_id res chain seq x y z
N ASN A 1 3.42 31.77 1.75
CA ASN A 1 2.95 30.70 2.64
C ASN A 1 1.96 29.86 1.85
N ILE A 2 2.43 28.75 1.29
CA ILE A 2 1.54 27.70 0.80
C ILE A 2 0.94 27.09 2.07
N ASP A 3 -0.38 27.22 2.22
CA ASP A 3 -1.09 26.64 3.36
C ASP A 3 -0.72 25.16 3.49
N ASN A 4 -0.18 24.75 4.63
CA ASN A 4 0.18 23.35 4.94
C ASN A 4 -1.01 22.37 4.82
N LYS A 5 -2.22 22.84 4.57
CA LYS A 5 -3.40 22.03 4.25
C LYS A 5 -3.32 21.30 2.90
N LEU A 6 -2.43 21.73 1.98
CA LEU A 6 -2.31 21.16 0.63
C LEU A 6 -1.27 20.04 0.51
N THR A 7 -0.61 19.64 1.59
CA THR A 7 0.49 18.67 1.55
C THR A 7 0.17 17.32 2.21
N GLY A 8 -0.98 17.17 2.84
CA GLY A 8 -1.42 15.90 3.46
C GLY A 8 -2.34 15.09 2.55
N ASP A 9 -2.50 13.82 2.89
CA ASP A 9 -3.50 12.96 2.27
C ASP A 9 -4.92 13.47 2.60
N VAL A 10 -5.87 13.23 1.67
CA VAL A 10 -7.27 13.70 1.82
C VAL A 10 -8.20 12.51 1.88
N LEU A 11 -9.10 12.52 2.87
CA LEU A 11 -10.19 11.55 2.99
C LEU A 11 -11.54 12.27 2.82
N LEU A 12 -12.27 11.86 1.79
CA LEU A 12 -13.58 12.41 1.47
C LEU A 12 -14.67 11.38 1.80
N ARG A 13 -15.56 11.72 2.74
CA ARG A 13 -16.76 10.93 3.01
C ARG A 13 -17.88 11.35 2.04
N ASN A 14 -18.52 10.36 1.42
CA ASN A 14 -19.68 10.60 0.57
C ASN A 14 -20.98 10.51 1.36
N ASP A 15 -21.62 11.64 1.56
CA ASP A 15 -22.92 11.74 2.22
C ASP A 15 -24.03 11.93 1.15
N ASN A 16 -24.51 10.82 0.58
CA ASN A 16 -25.55 10.80 -0.46
C ASN A 16 -25.24 11.69 -1.69
N GLY A 17 -24.00 11.62 -2.19
CA GLY A 17 -23.53 12.38 -3.34
C GLY A 17 -22.87 13.72 -2.99
N VAL A 18 -22.83 14.10 -1.72
CA VAL A 18 -22.09 15.25 -1.21
C VAL A 18 -20.81 14.78 -0.54
N PHE A 19 -19.67 15.21 -1.05
CA PHE A 19 -18.37 14.87 -0.47
C PHE A 19 -18.00 15.84 0.65
N VAL A 20 -17.70 15.29 1.82
CA VAL A 20 -17.28 16.03 3.02
C VAL A 20 -15.85 15.66 3.34
N ASP A 21 -14.97 16.67 3.45
CA ASP A 21 -13.60 16.49 3.87
C ASP A 21 -13.53 16.13 5.36
N ILE A 22 -13.02 14.93 5.64
CA ILE A 22 -12.83 14.39 6.99
C ILE A 22 -11.37 14.01 7.23
N SER A 23 -10.43 14.63 6.53
CA SER A 23 -9.00 14.33 6.57
C SER A 23 -8.37 14.50 7.96
N ASP A 24 -9.02 15.19 8.88
CA ASP A 24 -8.55 15.34 10.26
C ASP A 24 -8.46 13.99 11.04
N VAL A 25 -9.13 12.93 10.56
CA VAL A 25 -9.02 11.57 11.13
C VAL A 25 -7.77 10.82 10.67
N LEU A 26 -7.10 11.31 9.63
CA LEU A 26 -5.86 10.72 9.11
C LEU A 26 -4.65 11.17 9.96
N PRO A 27 -3.60 10.33 10.03
CA PRO A 27 -2.33 10.76 10.60
C PRO A 27 -1.79 11.99 9.86
N LYS A 28 -1.24 12.96 10.60
CA LYS A 28 -0.57 14.12 10.01
C LYS A 28 0.82 13.69 9.53
N ASP A 29 0.87 13.22 8.29
CA ASP A 29 2.06 12.75 7.62
C ASP A 29 2.22 13.56 6.32
N TYR A 30 3.37 14.23 6.16
CA TYR A 30 3.67 15.09 5.02
C TYR A 30 4.66 14.44 4.05
N THR A 31 4.92 13.13 4.20
CA THR A 31 5.72 12.37 3.25
C THR A 31 4.90 12.01 2.01
N ILE A 32 5.57 11.71 0.91
CA ILE A 32 4.90 11.41 -0.36
C ILE A 32 4.15 10.09 -0.24
N THR A 33 2.84 10.10 -0.43
CA THR A 33 2.02 8.90 -0.63
C THR A 33 2.01 8.57 -2.12
N ALA A 34 2.52 7.39 -2.46
CA ALA A 34 2.61 6.94 -3.84
C ALA A 34 1.40 6.10 -4.26
N THR A 35 0.86 5.32 -3.34
CA THR A 35 -0.32 4.49 -3.60
C THR A 35 -1.15 4.30 -2.33
N VAL A 36 -2.45 4.11 -2.53
CA VAL A 36 -3.41 3.75 -1.48
C VAL A 36 -4.18 2.53 -1.94
N LYS A 37 -4.30 1.50 -1.10
CA LYS A 37 -5.10 0.31 -1.38
C LYS A 37 -5.98 -0.02 -0.18
N ILE A 38 -7.21 -0.40 -0.45
CA ILE A 38 -8.19 -0.71 0.58
C ILE A 38 -8.57 -2.19 0.53
N ALA A 39 -8.74 -2.81 1.68
CA ALA A 39 -9.26 -4.16 1.85
C ALA A 39 -9.68 -4.39 3.30
N ASP A 40 -10.56 -5.35 3.53
CA ASP A 40 -10.75 -6.00 4.83
C ASP A 40 -9.69 -7.11 4.91
N TYR A 41 -8.43 -6.73 5.34
CA TYR A 41 -7.31 -7.65 5.25
C TYR A 41 -7.21 -8.60 6.47
N ASP A 42 -7.78 -8.20 7.60
CA ASP A 42 -7.77 -9.02 8.82
C ASP A 42 -9.10 -9.74 9.07
N ALA A 43 -10.05 -9.63 8.11
CA ALA A 43 -11.35 -10.27 8.07
C ALA A 43 -12.23 -9.94 9.29
N ASP A 44 -12.11 -8.71 9.83
CA ASP A 44 -12.94 -8.22 10.94
C ASP A 44 -14.26 -7.58 10.48
N GLY A 45 -14.45 -7.38 9.16
CA GLY A 45 -15.64 -6.83 8.51
C GLY A 45 -15.55 -5.34 8.22
N ASP A 46 -14.49 -4.66 8.62
CA ASP A 46 -14.23 -3.25 8.35
C ASP A 46 -13.16 -3.10 7.24
N ILE A 47 -13.20 -2.01 6.48
CA ILE A 47 -12.24 -1.78 5.41
C ILE A 47 -11.04 -0.98 5.92
N ASP A 48 -9.87 -1.56 5.79
CA ASP A 48 -8.58 -0.97 6.14
C ASP A 48 -7.91 -0.29 4.94
N ILE A 49 -6.88 0.51 5.21
CA ILE A 49 -6.19 1.29 4.20
C ILE A 49 -4.67 1.03 4.27
N PHE A 50 -4.09 0.42 3.25
CA PHE A 50 -2.65 0.48 3.04
C PHE A 50 -2.25 1.82 2.45
N VAL A 51 -1.28 2.48 3.08
CA VAL A 51 -0.67 3.74 2.63
C VAL A 51 0.77 3.47 2.26
N GLY A 52 1.01 3.29 0.95
CA GLY A 52 2.33 3.06 0.37
C GLY A 52 3.08 4.36 0.17
N LYS A 53 4.22 4.50 0.84
CA LYS A 53 5.03 5.71 0.81
C LYS A 53 6.16 5.61 -0.22
N GLY A 54 6.39 6.70 -0.94
CA GLY A 54 7.52 6.87 -1.83
C GLY A 54 8.76 7.36 -1.06
N HIS A 55 9.40 8.41 -1.55
CA HIS A 55 10.61 8.95 -0.92
C HIS A 55 10.31 10.06 0.10
N LYS A 56 11.25 10.28 1.01
CA LYS A 56 11.23 11.45 1.90
C LYS A 56 11.44 12.72 1.08
N ILE A 57 10.67 13.77 1.37
CA ILE A 57 10.76 15.04 0.66
C ILE A 57 12.21 15.58 0.72
N ALA A 58 12.74 15.98 -0.44
CA ALA A 58 14.11 16.46 -0.63
C ALA A 58 15.23 15.45 -0.28
N HIS A 59 14.91 14.16 -0.08
CA HIS A 59 15.90 13.14 0.30
C HIS A 59 15.82 11.89 -0.60
N TYR A 60 15.47 12.06 -1.88
CA TYR A 60 15.53 10.93 -2.82
C TYR A 60 16.96 10.36 -2.89
N PRO A 61 17.17 9.03 -2.86
CA PRO A 61 16.19 7.95 -2.86
C PRO A 61 15.84 7.37 -1.47
N MET A 62 15.88 8.14 -0.40
CA MET A 62 15.52 7.63 0.93
C MET A 62 14.02 7.35 1.02
N ALA A 63 13.66 6.10 1.29
CA ALA A 63 12.26 5.70 1.43
C ALA A 63 11.60 6.34 2.66
N ALA A 64 10.32 6.70 2.51
CA ALA A 64 9.45 6.97 3.65
C ALA A 64 8.77 5.68 4.09
N GLN A 65 8.36 5.60 5.36
CA GLN A 65 7.81 4.39 5.92
C GLN A 65 6.34 4.23 5.57
N SER A 66 5.98 3.13 4.90
CA SER A 66 4.60 2.73 4.64
C SER A 66 3.90 2.24 5.91
N TYR A 67 2.57 2.22 5.90
CA TYR A 67 1.78 1.77 7.03
C TYR A 67 0.37 1.32 6.60
N ILE A 68 -0.29 0.60 7.50
CA ILE A 68 -1.72 0.32 7.44
C ILE A 68 -2.46 1.30 8.37
N LEU A 69 -3.61 1.76 7.94
CA LEU A 69 -4.61 2.39 8.80
C LEU A 69 -5.68 1.34 9.07
N ILE A 70 -5.59 0.73 10.26
CA ILE A 70 -6.59 -0.22 10.74
C ILE A 70 -7.85 0.56 11.09
N ASN A 71 -8.98 0.12 10.57
CA ASN A 71 -10.26 0.78 10.80
C ASN A 71 -10.84 0.33 12.15
N GLU A 72 -10.90 1.23 13.10
CA GLU A 72 -11.50 1.02 14.42
C GLU A 72 -12.82 1.81 14.57
N SER A 73 -13.48 2.15 13.45
CA SER A 73 -14.67 2.98 13.40
C SER A 73 -15.86 2.34 14.13
N LYS A 74 -16.52 3.10 15.01
CA LYS A 74 -17.69 2.62 15.79
C LYS A 74 -18.71 3.74 15.93
N ASN A 75 -19.99 3.36 15.95
CA ASN A 75 -21.10 4.30 16.24
C ASN A 75 -21.08 5.53 15.32
N ASN A 76 -20.89 5.35 14.02
CA ASN A 76 -20.77 6.41 13.00
C ASN A 76 -19.58 7.38 13.21
N LYS A 77 -18.64 7.07 14.09
CA LYS A 77 -17.39 7.81 14.25
C LYS A 77 -16.30 7.07 13.47
N ILE A 78 -15.74 7.72 12.48
CA ILE A 78 -14.61 7.19 11.71
C ILE A 78 -13.34 7.38 12.55
N GLU A 79 -12.61 6.28 12.75
CA GLU A 79 -11.37 6.25 13.51
C GLU A 79 -10.40 5.22 12.92
N PHE A 80 -9.15 5.62 12.74
CA PHE A 80 -8.09 4.73 12.23
C PHE A 80 -6.94 4.66 13.22
N LYS A 81 -6.38 3.44 13.36
CA LYS A 81 -5.15 3.20 14.09
C LYS A 81 -4.01 2.94 13.10
N LYS A 82 -2.96 3.76 13.19
CA LYS A 82 -1.77 3.57 12.35
C LYS A 82 -0.95 2.36 12.84
N TRP A 83 -0.64 1.45 11.91
CA TRP A 83 0.22 0.28 12.14
C TRP A 83 1.33 0.20 11.08
N SER A 84 2.58 0.34 11.49
CA SER A 84 3.73 0.38 10.59
C SER A 84 4.70 -0.78 10.76
N VAL A 85 4.48 -1.63 11.76
CA VAL A 85 5.39 -2.73 12.14
C VAL A 85 5.78 -3.66 10.97
N PRO A 86 4.90 -4.07 10.06
CA PRO A 86 5.28 -4.92 8.94
C PRO A 86 6.36 -4.32 8.03
N PHE A 87 6.47 -2.99 8.02
CA PHE A 87 7.36 -2.23 7.14
C PHE A 87 8.60 -1.69 7.85
N ASP A 88 8.76 -1.99 9.14
CA ASP A 88 9.88 -1.46 9.94
C ASP A 88 11.24 -1.98 9.41
N GLY A 89 12.15 -1.05 9.16
CA GLY A 89 13.49 -1.34 8.64
C GLY A 89 13.55 -1.74 7.18
N LEU A 90 12.45 -1.60 6.42
CA LEU A 90 12.42 -1.84 4.98
C LEU A 90 12.54 -0.52 4.23
N ASP A 91 13.53 -0.43 3.33
CA ASP A 91 13.72 0.71 2.42
C ASP A 91 13.04 0.43 1.07
N ILE A 92 11.70 0.48 1.05
CA ILE A 92 10.90 0.27 -0.16
C ILE A 92 10.37 1.64 -0.63
N LEU A 93 10.88 2.10 -1.77
CA LEU A 93 10.33 3.27 -2.48
C LEU A 93 9.07 2.85 -3.24
N VAL A 94 7.94 2.82 -2.54
CA VAL A 94 6.69 2.29 -3.09
C VAL A 94 6.22 3.14 -4.26
N SER A 95 5.75 2.47 -5.33
CA SER A 95 5.06 3.05 -6.47
C SER A 95 3.69 2.43 -6.69
N GLY A 96 3.52 1.16 -6.35
CA GLY A 96 2.28 0.42 -6.49
C GLY A 96 2.12 -0.71 -5.48
N ALA A 97 0.89 -1.17 -5.31
CA ALA A 97 0.58 -2.32 -4.48
C ALA A 97 -0.74 -2.96 -4.90
N ILE A 98 -0.99 -4.18 -4.45
CA ILE A 98 -2.25 -4.90 -4.60
C ILE A 98 -2.48 -5.80 -3.40
N TRP A 99 -3.73 -5.91 -2.97
CA TRP A 99 -4.20 -6.96 -2.08
C TRP A 99 -4.62 -8.16 -2.92
N SER A 100 -4.15 -9.36 -2.58
CA SER A 100 -4.46 -10.59 -3.29
C SER A 100 -4.17 -11.79 -2.40
N ASP A 101 -4.95 -12.83 -2.51
CA ASP A 101 -4.61 -14.16 -1.97
C ASP A 101 -3.48 -14.72 -2.84
N PHE A 102 -2.25 -14.60 -2.37
CA PHE A 102 -1.04 -14.93 -3.15
C PHE A 102 -0.66 -16.41 -3.01
N ASP A 103 -0.89 -17.00 -1.86
CA ASP A 103 -0.49 -18.36 -1.54
C ASP A 103 -1.65 -19.36 -1.53
N GLY A 104 -2.89 -18.91 -1.77
CA GLY A 104 -4.10 -19.74 -1.87
C GLY A 104 -4.67 -20.15 -0.52
N ASP A 105 -4.34 -19.45 0.56
CA ASP A 105 -4.83 -19.74 1.91
C ASP A 105 -6.14 -19.04 2.27
N HIS A 106 -6.65 -18.20 1.37
CA HIS A 106 -7.87 -17.39 1.45
C HIS A 106 -7.79 -16.14 2.35
N ASP A 107 -6.61 -15.77 2.82
CA ASP A 107 -6.33 -14.50 3.45
C ASP A 107 -5.79 -13.51 2.40
N LEU A 108 -6.00 -12.20 2.57
CA LEU A 108 -5.48 -11.21 1.62
C LEU A 108 -4.06 -10.81 1.98
N ASP A 109 -3.10 -11.19 1.15
CA ASP A 109 -1.71 -10.76 1.22
C ASP A 109 -1.51 -9.39 0.57
N LEU A 110 -0.43 -8.72 0.92
CA LEU A 110 -0.05 -7.45 0.33
C LEU A 110 1.20 -7.59 -0.53
N LEU A 111 1.04 -7.39 -1.85
CA LEU A 111 2.17 -7.30 -2.77
C LEU A 111 2.50 -5.83 -3.02
N VAL A 112 3.78 -5.47 -2.87
CA VAL A 112 4.27 -4.10 -3.00
C VAL A 112 5.38 -4.04 -4.04
N VAL A 113 5.31 -3.05 -4.91
CA VAL A 113 6.31 -2.78 -5.95
C VAL A 113 6.82 -1.34 -5.85
N GLY A 114 8.04 -1.11 -6.34
CA GLY A 114 8.64 0.22 -6.25
C GLY A 114 9.97 0.36 -6.99
N ASP A 115 10.64 1.48 -6.75
CA ASP A 115 11.92 1.80 -7.39
C ASP A 115 13.07 1.03 -6.74
N TYR A 116 13.97 0.49 -7.55
CA TYR A 116 15.19 -0.24 -7.15
C TYR A 116 14.93 -1.47 -6.28
N THR A 117 13.70 -1.96 -6.21
CA THR A 117 13.33 -3.09 -5.35
C THR A 117 12.85 -4.30 -6.15
N GLY A 118 12.74 -5.45 -5.51
CA GLY A 118 11.99 -6.60 -6.01
C GLY A 118 10.50 -6.40 -5.80
N ILE A 119 9.72 -7.41 -6.15
CA ILE A 119 8.31 -7.49 -5.77
C ILE A 119 8.30 -8.00 -4.33
N SER A 120 7.87 -7.15 -3.40
CA SER A 120 7.86 -7.45 -1.97
C SER A 120 6.51 -8.03 -1.57
N ILE A 121 6.54 -9.20 -0.92
CA ILE A 121 5.34 -9.90 -0.47
C ILE A 121 5.28 -9.83 1.05
N PHE A 122 4.14 -9.44 1.55
CA PHE A 122 3.77 -9.48 2.95
C PHE A 122 2.63 -10.47 3.10
N GLU A 123 2.99 -11.69 3.53
CA GLU A 123 2.02 -12.76 3.79
C GLU A 123 1.15 -12.41 4.99
N ASN A 124 -0.14 -12.62 4.83
CA ASN A 124 -1.11 -12.41 5.89
C ASN A 124 -1.26 -13.68 6.71
N GLN A 125 -0.84 -13.64 7.95
CA GLN A 125 -0.99 -14.73 8.89
C GLN A 125 -2.11 -14.40 9.88
N LYS A 126 -3.38 -14.47 9.41
CA LYS A 126 -4.59 -14.18 10.20
C LYS A 126 -4.60 -12.75 10.78
N GLY A 127 -4.50 -11.77 9.91
CA GLY A 127 -4.46 -10.35 10.26
C GLY A 127 -3.08 -9.82 10.64
N ASN A 128 -2.03 -10.66 10.60
CA ASN A 128 -0.66 -10.25 10.85
C ASN A 128 0.19 -10.35 9.59
N LEU A 129 0.53 -9.22 8.98
CA LEU A 129 1.36 -9.16 7.79
C LEU A 129 2.82 -9.44 8.12
N VAL A 130 3.41 -10.43 7.47
CA VAL A 130 4.80 -10.86 7.65
C VAL A 130 5.55 -10.74 6.32
N TYR A 131 6.64 -9.96 6.29
CA TYR A 131 7.45 -9.83 5.09
C TYR A 131 8.18 -11.13 4.75
N ASP A 132 7.85 -11.74 3.61
CA ASP A 132 8.56 -12.93 3.09
C ASP A 132 9.86 -12.52 2.40
N LYS A 133 10.97 -12.55 3.17
CA LYS A 133 12.31 -12.28 2.65
C LYS A 133 12.86 -13.35 1.72
N SER A 134 12.30 -14.56 1.78
CA SER A 134 12.78 -15.74 1.04
C SER A 134 12.22 -15.84 -0.37
N ASN A 135 11.16 -15.10 -0.67
CA ASN A 135 10.46 -15.19 -1.94
C ASN A 135 11.35 -14.80 -3.11
N ALA A 136 11.33 -15.63 -4.17
CA ALA A 136 12.15 -15.42 -5.36
C ALA A 136 11.83 -14.10 -6.09
N LEU A 137 10.60 -13.60 -5.98
CA LEU A 137 10.18 -12.33 -6.59
C LEU A 137 10.92 -11.11 -6.02
N ASN A 138 11.45 -11.21 -4.79
CA ASN A 138 12.32 -10.18 -4.23
C ASN A 138 13.64 -10.00 -5.00
N GLN A 139 14.03 -10.97 -5.82
CA GLN A 139 15.23 -10.90 -6.65
C GLN A 139 14.98 -10.20 -8.00
N LEU A 140 13.73 -10.04 -8.40
CA LEU A 140 13.34 -9.34 -9.63
C LEU A 140 13.46 -7.82 -9.44
N LYS A 141 14.70 -7.33 -9.45
CA LYS A 141 14.97 -5.89 -9.26
C LYS A 141 14.55 -5.08 -10.49
N GLY A 142 13.88 -3.96 -10.26
CA GLY A 142 13.41 -3.09 -11.33
C GLY A 142 12.96 -1.72 -10.85
N PHE A 143 12.50 -0.92 -11.81
CA PHE A 143 11.75 0.32 -11.59
C PHE A 143 10.28 0.01 -11.84
N TRP A 144 9.64 -0.56 -10.87
CA TRP A 144 8.27 -1.01 -10.99
C TRP A 144 7.30 0.15 -10.73
N ASN A 145 6.41 0.45 -11.67
CA ASN A 145 5.49 1.58 -11.55
C ASN A 145 4.10 1.16 -11.06
N THR A 146 3.70 -0.07 -11.36
CA THR A 146 2.35 -0.55 -11.06
C THR A 146 2.32 -2.08 -11.01
N ILE A 147 1.32 -2.61 -10.31
CA ILE A 147 0.99 -4.04 -10.27
C ILE A 147 -0.52 -4.22 -10.39
N SER A 148 -0.94 -5.23 -11.13
CA SER A 148 -2.33 -5.68 -11.22
C SER A 148 -2.36 -7.20 -11.26
N GLY A 149 -3.44 -7.80 -10.75
CA GLY A 149 -3.63 -9.25 -10.72
C GLY A 149 -4.99 -9.64 -11.28
N ALA A 150 -5.05 -10.78 -11.94
CA ALA A 150 -6.24 -11.48 -12.39
C ALA A 150 -5.88 -12.92 -12.74
N ASP A 151 -6.86 -13.83 -12.67
CA ASP A 151 -6.73 -15.16 -13.27
C ASP A 151 -6.79 -15.02 -14.80
N LEU A 152 -5.63 -15.13 -15.46
CA LEU A 152 -5.51 -14.89 -16.92
C LEU A 152 -5.64 -16.17 -17.74
N ASP A 153 -5.41 -17.34 -17.15
CA ASP A 153 -5.46 -18.62 -17.86
C ASP A 153 -6.63 -19.51 -17.43
N GLY A 154 -7.39 -19.11 -16.41
CA GLY A 154 -8.62 -19.77 -15.95
C GLY A 154 -8.37 -20.97 -15.06
N ASP A 155 -7.22 -21.04 -14.38
CA ASP A 155 -6.86 -22.15 -13.48
C ASP A 155 -7.30 -21.91 -12.03
N GLY A 156 -7.73 -20.71 -11.69
CA GLY A 156 -8.23 -20.29 -10.39
C GLY A 156 -7.21 -19.56 -9.53
N ASP A 157 -5.94 -19.49 -9.93
CA ASP A 157 -4.88 -18.77 -9.24
C ASP A 157 -4.75 -17.35 -9.80
N THR A 158 -4.21 -16.42 -9.02
CA THR A 158 -4.01 -15.04 -9.48
C THR A 158 -2.67 -14.86 -10.17
N ASP A 159 -2.71 -14.49 -11.44
CA ASP A 159 -1.55 -14.03 -12.20
C ASP A 159 -1.28 -12.55 -11.99
N TYR A 160 -0.02 -12.11 -12.10
CA TYR A 160 0.36 -10.73 -11.87
C TYR A 160 1.05 -10.12 -13.08
N VAL A 161 0.61 -8.90 -13.44
CA VAL A 161 1.28 -8.05 -14.41
C VAL A 161 1.92 -6.88 -13.68
N VAL A 162 3.24 -6.73 -13.84
CA VAL A 162 4.01 -5.67 -13.17
C VAL A 162 4.64 -4.78 -14.23
N GLY A 163 4.28 -3.50 -14.22
CA GLY A 163 4.78 -2.50 -15.17
C GLY A 163 6.15 -1.97 -14.75
N ASN A 164 7.13 -2.04 -15.67
CA ASN A 164 8.49 -1.53 -15.47
C ASN A 164 8.71 -0.27 -16.30
N LEU A 165 9.50 0.67 -15.81
CA LEU A 165 9.93 1.85 -16.55
C LEU A 165 10.75 1.49 -17.83
N GLY A 166 11.35 0.29 -17.86
CA GLY A 166 12.09 -0.26 -18.99
C GLY A 166 13.51 0.29 -19.16
N LEU A 167 14.19 -0.19 -20.23
CA LEU A 167 15.60 0.14 -20.50
C LEU A 167 15.79 1.50 -21.19
N ASN A 168 14.73 2.17 -21.60
CA ASN A 168 14.81 3.46 -22.31
C ASN A 168 14.96 4.65 -21.36
N ASN A 169 15.19 4.40 -20.08
CA ASN A 169 15.42 5.44 -19.11
C ASN A 169 16.89 5.85 -19.10
N VAL A 170 17.15 7.10 -19.43
CA VAL A 170 18.45 7.74 -19.25
C VAL A 170 18.41 8.39 -17.86
N LEU A 171 18.95 7.68 -16.89
CA LEU A 171 19.22 8.21 -15.55
C LEU A 171 20.54 8.98 -15.56
#